data_8dc3110c297f7f39f6ebfbe9193389e4
#
_entry.id   8dc3110c297f7f39f6ebfbe9193389e4
#
_cell.length_a   1.000
_cell.length_b   1.000
_cell.length_c   1.000
_cell.angle_alpha   90.00
_cell.angle_beta   90.00
_cell.angle_gamma   90.00
#
_symmetry.space_group_name_H-M   'P 1'
#
loop_
_entity.id
_entity.type
_entity.pdbx_description
1 polymer ?
#
loop_
_entity_poly.entity_id
_entity_poly.type
_entity_poly.pdbx_seq_one_letter_code
_entity_poly.pdbx_strand_id
1 'polypeptide(L)'
;MAIVTSFRFTKNCGAICVDQESWHVWRRKNWFTDHLYSLIDPDQATRFGVELVYGGVGHPPYHLEVAEKARKLLREHLSRKDLDPAAVTAEKLGHVVLKAFQQVHRRRVDDKMEYLFGFNSDELNAGTFTNCQGTFPIQREEVKSRALKIVHGEEDTGYGPLTPPVEACLIGIDRHYGFSAFCLKEKDGVLGFQSCWFESLGQGRQGPAIRFAKLLNQRFLDSRRQGIGRDRGVFYLLDAISEAMDHYGQDGGFVRMMIIDGDAESATDRLRDIRDNAARLCVEIVKAQRNELLDRETAVDLMTDLTRPEPDIDAVESRFFKAVDDPMRLGKLLRRYKIEEPGLPEQGPEPRLFQADAVQTGAVREGDAS
;
A
#
# COMPACT_ATOMS: atom_id res chain seq x y z
N MET A 1 7.87 -7.17 1.68
CA MET A 1 7.39 -5.76 1.67
C MET A 1 5.97 -5.81 1.11
N ALA A 2 5.02 -5.08 1.71
CA ALA A 2 3.64 -5.05 1.25
C ALA A 2 3.49 -4.28 -0.07
N ILE A 3 2.44 -4.60 -0.82
CA ILE A 3 1.97 -3.81 -1.97
C ILE A 3 0.71 -3.09 -1.51
N VAL A 4 0.66 -1.77 -1.65
CA VAL A 4 -0.54 -0.98 -1.41
C VAL A 4 -0.97 -0.35 -2.73
N THR A 5 -2.22 -0.54 -3.11
CA THR A 5 -2.75 -0.01 -4.37
C THR A 5 -4.09 0.65 -4.13
N SER A 6 -4.25 1.88 -4.60
CA SER A 6 -5.51 2.62 -4.57
C SER A 6 -6.00 2.93 -5.98
N PHE A 7 -7.32 2.94 -6.18
CA PHE A 7 -7.92 3.22 -7.46
C PHE A 7 -9.28 3.89 -7.32
N ARG A 8 -9.50 4.96 -8.09
CA ARG A 8 -10.78 5.66 -8.20
C ARG A 8 -11.65 4.99 -9.27
N PHE A 9 -12.79 4.45 -8.90
CA PHE A 9 -13.72 3.78 -9.81
C PHE A 9 -14.65 4.77 -10.52
N THR A 10 -15.28 5.63 -9.71
CA THR A 10 -16.22 6.66 -10.16
C THR A 10 -15.88 7.99 -9.48
N LYS A 11 -16.72 9.00 -9.69
CA LYS A 11 -16.60 10.26 -8.97
C LYS A 11 -16.75 10.06 -7.44
N ASN A 12 -17.62 9.14 -7.03
CA ASN A 12 -18.00 8.96 -5.63
C ASN A 12 -17.51 7.64 -5.05
N CYS A 13 -16.82 6.79 -5.81
CA CYS A 13 -16.43 5.47 -5.34
C CYS A 13 -14.99 5.14 -5.75
N GLY A 14 -14.30 4.47 -4.86
CA GLY A 14 -12.97 3.91 -5.07
C GLY A 14 -12.54 3.03 -3.91
N ALA A 15 -11.37 2.44 -4.02
CA ALA A 15 -10.86 1.54 -3.00
C ALA A 15 -9.35 1.60 -2.86
N ILE A 16 -8.88 1.09 -1.73
CA ILE A 16 -7.48 0.80 -1.44
C ILE A 16 -7.37 -0.68 -1.06
N CYS A 17 -6.41 -1.36 -1.64
CA CYS A 17 -6.14 -2.76 -1.38
C CYS A 17 -4.67 -2.97 -1.02
N VAL A 18 -4.41 -3.91 -0.12
CA VAL A 18 -3.08 -4.26 0.34
C VAL A 18 -2.93 -5.77 0.44
N ASP A 19 -1.74 -6.28 0.14
CA ASP A 19 -1.36 -7.60 0.59
C ASP A 19 -0.98 -7.54 2.07
N GLN A 20 -1.43 -8.53 2.86
CA GLN A 20 -1.18 -8.60 4.30
C GLN A 20 0.11 -9.37 4.62
N GLU A 21 0.94 -9.68 3.63
CA GLU A 21 2.17 -10.39 3.85
C GLU A 21 3.31 -9.43 4.21
N SER A 22 3.91 -9.62 5.37
CA SER A 22 5.15 -8.92 5.73
C SER A 22 6.32 -9.92 5.83
N TRP A 23 7.42 -9.59 5.17
CA TRP A 23 8.66 -10.33 5.27
C TRP A 23 9.53 -9.71 6.36
N HIS A 24 9.86 -10.50 7.38
CA HIS A 24 10.97 -10.15 8.27
C HIS A 24 12.31 -10.64 7.68
N VAL A 25 13.35 -9.86 7.88
CA VAL A 25 14.73 -10.13 7.41
C VAL A 25 15.21 -11.56 7.74
N TRP A 26 14.61 -12.22 8.72
CA TRP A 26 14.93 -13.55 9.20
C TRP A 26 14.03 -14.67 8.66
N ARG A 27 13.41 -14.52 7.49
CA ARG A 27 12.61 -15.53 6.80
C ARG A 27 11.30 -15.95 7.51
N ARG A 28 10.77 -15.18 8.42
CA ARG A 28 9.44 -15.42 8.98
C ARG A 28 8.41 -14.56 8.26
N LYS A 29 7.47 -15.21 7.60
CA LYS A 29 6.28 -14.57 7.04
C LYS A 29 5.33 -14.24 8.19
N ASN A 30 4.90 -12.98 8.28
CA ASN A 30 3.80 -12.60 9.14
C ASN A 30 2.58 -12.31 8.25
N TRP A 31 1.52 -13.10 8.46
CA TRP A 31 0.35 -13.13 7.59
C TRP A 31 -0.73 -12.10 7.97
N PHE A 32 -0.62 -11.44 9.12
CA PHE A 32 -1.67 -10.65 9.73
C PHE A 32 -1.19 -9.24 10.10
N THR A 33 -0.42 -8.63 9.22
CA THR A 33 0.04 -7.28 9.48
C THR A 33 -0.95 -6.29 8.90
N ASP A 34 -1.59 -5.49 9.76
CA ASP A 34 -2.45 -4.42 9.32
C ASP A 34 -1.63 -3.32 8.63
N HIS A 35 -2.01 -3.03 7.40
CA HIS A 35 -1.44 -1.94 6.60
C HIS A 35 -2.50 -0.92 6.19
N LEU A 36 -3.80 -1.19 6.46
CA LEU A 36 -4.93 -0.31 6.18
C LEU A 36 -5.60 0.15 7.48
N TYR A 37 -5.84 1.44 7.57
CA TYR A 37 -6.39 2.07 8.76
C TYR A 37 -7.50 3.06 8.38
N SER A 38 -8.74 2.86 8.89
CA SER A 38 -9.74 3.92 8.92
C SER A 38 -9.30 5.00 9.90
N LEU A 39 -9.38 6.26 9.51
CA LEU A 39 -8.87 7.37 10.29
C LEU A 39 -9.92 8.23 10.96
N ILE A 40 -11.18 8.16 10.52
CA ILE A 40 -12.29 8.97 11.02
C ILE A 40 -13.20 8.10 11.90
N ASP A 41 -13.58 8.63 13.05
CA ASP A 41 -14.54 7.95 13.92
C ASP A 41 -15.93 7.94 13.24
N PRO A 42 -16.76 6.88 13.35
CA PRO A 42 -18.04 6.75 12.65
C PRO A 42 -19.00 7.91 12.89
N ASP A 43 -19.06 8.44 14.11
CA ASP A 43 -19.92 9.59 14.46
C ASP A 43 -19.47 10.86 13.73
N GLN A 44 -18.17 11.10 13.64
CA GLN A 44 -17.59 12.22 12.91
C GLN A 44 -17.76 12.03 11.39
N ALA A 45 -17.59 10.82 10.89
CA ALA A 45 -17.81 10.48 9.50
C ALA A 45 -19.25 10.80 9.06
N THR A 46 -20.22 10.40 9.88
CA THR A 46 -21.64 10.70 9.65
C THR A 46 -21.92 12.21 9.71
N ARG A 47 -21.43 12.88 10.75
CA ARG A 47 -21.66 14.33 10.97
C ARG A 47 -21.10 15.18 9.82
N PHE A 48 -19.88 14.92 9.40
CA PHE A 48 -19.21 15.73 8.39
C PHE A 48 -19.37 15.19 6.96
N GLY A 49 -19.86 13.96 6.81
CA GLY A 49 -20.01 13.29 5.50
C GLY A 49 -18.68 13.02 4.84
N VAL A 50 -17.65 12.67 5.64
CA VAL A 50 -16.27 12.45 5.19
C VAL A 50 -15.78 11.10 5.69
N GLU A 51 -15.05 10.38 4.85
CA GLU A 51 -14.29 9.18 5.22
C GLU A 51 -12.83 9.34 4.79
N LEU A 52 -11.93 8.76 5.55
CA LEU A 52 -10.52 8.66 5.21
C LEU A 52 -9.97 7.30 5.57
N VAL A 53 -9.23 6.70 4.63
CA VAL A 53 -8.49 5.45 4.83
C VAL A 53 -7.04 5.67 4.46
N TYR A 54 -6.14 5.25 5.33
CA TYR A 54 -4.71 5.31 5.17
C TYR A 54 -4.15 3.91 4.93
N GLY A 55 -3.27 3.77 3.95
CA GLY A 55 -2.53 2.54 3.67
C GLY A 55 -1.04 2.81 3.53
N GLY A 56 -0.22 2.10 4.30
CA GLY A 56 1.23 2.32 4.34
C GLY A 56 2.05 1.12 3.88
N VAL A 57 3.20 1.39 3.25
CA VAL A 57 4.16 0.39 2.79
C VAL A 57 5.43 0.47 3.61
N GLY A 58 5.94 -0.69 4.04
CA GLY A 58 7.20 -0.80 4.77
C GLY A 58 7.02 -1.37 6.16
N HIS A 59 7.47 -0.67 7.21
CA HIS A 59 7.49 -1.17 8.58
C HIS A 59 6.12 -0.98 9.28
N PRO A 60 5.34 -2.05 9.55
CA PRO A 60 3.98 -1.93 10.06
C PRO A 60 3.84 -1.12 11.35
N PRO A 61 4.71 -1.28 12.38
CA PRO A 61 4.64 -0.48 13.59
C PRO A 61 4.77 1.03 13.34
N TYR A 62 5.51 1.42 12.30
CA TYR A 62 5.60 2.82 11.90
C TYR A 62 4.26 3.34 11.39
N HIS A 63 3.62 2.59 10.49
CA HIS A 63 2.34 2.99 9.90
C HIS A 63 1.19 2.97 10.92
N LEU A 64 1.21 2.04 11.86
CA LEU A 64 0.27 2.03 12.99
C LEU A 64 0.40 3.32 13.81
N GLU A 65 1.62 3.71 14.13
CA GLU A 65 1.89 4.94 14.88
C GLU A 65 1.44 6.21 14.13
N VAL A 66 1.67 6.25 12.79
CA VAL A 66 1.15 7.33 11.96
C VAL A 66 -0.38 7.38 11.99
N ALA A 67 -1.04 6.22 11.86
CA ALA A 67 -2.49 6.13 11.89
C ALA A 67 -3.08 6.57 13.23
N GLU A 68 -2.50 6.14 14.36
CA GLU A 68 -2.92 6.56 15.69
C GLU A 68 -2.74 8.07 15.91
N LYS A 69 -1.59 8.61 15.50
CA LYS A 69 -1.33 10.05 15.57
C LYS A 69 -2.29 10.84 14.69
N ALA A 70 -2.56 10.34 13.46
CA ALA A 70 -3.50 10.96 12.55
C ALA A 70 -4.93 10.97 13.14
N ARG A 71 -5.41 9.84 13.67
CA ARG A 71 -6.71 9.76 14.33
C ARG A 71 -6.83 10.78 15.46
N LYS A 72 -5.80 10.92 16.29
CA LYS A 72 -5.78 11.90 17.36
C LYS A 72 -5.91 13.33 16.82
N LEU A 73 -5.09 13.72 15.85
CA LEU A 73 -5.12 15.06 15.28
C LEU A 73 -6.42 15.35 14.53
N LEU A 74 -6.97 14.37 13.81
CA LEU A 74 -8.24 14.48 13.12
C LEU A 74 -9.40 14.65 14.10
N ARG A 75 -9.44 13.85 15.18
CA ARG A 75 -10.44 13.99 16.24
C ARG A 75 -10.40 15.38 16.89
N GLU A 76 -9.20 15.89 17.21
CA GLU A 76 -9.01 17.24 17.74
C GLU A 76 -9.48 18.31 16.74
N HIS A 77 -9.15 18.14 15.46
CA HIS A 77 -9.56 19.07 14.40
C HIS A 77 -11.07 19.10 14.20
N LEU A 78 -11.72 17.93 14.10
CA LEU A 78 -13.17 17.79 13.85
C LEU A 78 -14.02 18.07 15.08
N SER A 79 -13.44 18.11 16.27
CA SER A 79 -14.14 18.45 17.52
C SER A 79 -14.23 19.96 17.78
N ARG A 80 -13.63 20.79 16.93
CA ARG A 80 -13.71 22.27 17.06
C ARG A 80 -15.14 22.74 16.87
N LYS A 81 -15.57 23.63 17.77
CA LYS A 81 -16.94 24.16 17.77
C LYS A 81 -17.22 25.13 16.61
N ASP A 82 -16.17 25.79 16.16
CA ASP A 82 -16.18 26.79 15.08
C ASP A 82 -16.00 26.19 13.67
N LEU A 83 -15.86 24.85 13.60
CA LEU A 83 -15.66 24.18 12.33
C LEU A 83 -16.99 24.05 11.57
N ASP A 84 -17.07 24.73 10.43
CA ASP A 84 -18.18 24.57 9.50
C ASP A 84 -18.12 23.19 8.81
N PRO A 85 -19.12 22.31 8.98
CA PRO A 85 -19.15 21.03 8.30
C PRO A 85 -19.05 21.14 6.77
N ALA A 86 -19.58 22.22 6.19
CA ALA A 86 -19.49 22.46 4.75
C ALA A 86 -18.06 22.79 4.28
N ALA A 87 -17.17 23.20 5.17
CA ALA A 87 -15.78 23.53 4.83
C ALA A 87 -14.82 22.33 4.96
N VAL A 88 -15.30 21.17 5.45
CA VAL A 88 -14.50 19.97 5.64
C VAL A 88 -14.38 19.21 4.33
N THR A 89 -13.14 19.02 3.86
CA THR A 89 -12.84 18.25 2.63
C THR A 89 -11.81 17.17 2.91
N ALA A 90 -11.83 16.11 2.12
CA ALA A 90 -10.85 15.02 2.22
C ALA A 90 -9.41 15.53 2.05
N GLU A 91 -9.20 16.51 1.18
CA GLU A 91 -7.88 17.14 0.97
C GLU A 91 -7.38 17.88 2.21
N LYS A 92 -8.21 18.73 2.83
CA LYS A 92 -7.82 19.44 4.07
C LYS A 92 -7.49 18.48 5.21
N LEU A 93 -8.29 17.42 5.35
CA LEU A 93 -8.01 16.38 6.34
C LEU A 93 -6.77 15.57 5.96
N GLY A 94 -6.50 15.37 4.67
CA GLY A 94 -5.26 14.77 4.17
C GLY A 94 -4.02 15.53 4.61
N HIS A 95 -4.07 16.87 4.66
CA HIS A 95 -2.97 17.68 5.21
C HIS A 95 -2.79 17.48 6.72
N VAL A 96 -3.86 17.18 7.47
CA VAL A 96 -3.73 16.80 8.89
C VAL A 96 -3.01 15.45 9.02
N VAL A 97 -3.33 14.50 8.14
CA VAL A 97 -2.64 13.20 8.08
C VAL A 97 -1.17 13.39 7.70
N LEU A 98 -0.87 14.22 6.71
CA LEU A 98 0.51 14.58 6.34
C LEU A 98 1.29 15.13 7.55
N LYS A 99 0.68 16.02 8.35
CA LYS A 99 1.30 16.55 9.55
C LYS A 99 1.60 15.44 10.59
N ALA A 100 0.67 14.49 10.76
CA ALA A 100 0.91 13.33 11.65
C ALA A 100 2.10 12.50 11.16
N PHE A 101 2.15 12.22 9.87
CA PHE A 101 3.22 11.50 9.20
C PHE A 101 4.57 12.18 9.39
N GLN A 102 4.66 13.49 9.14
CA GLN A 102 5.87 14.30 9.35
C GLN A 102 6.33 14.26 10.81
N GLN A 103 5.40 14.38 11.77
CA GLN A 103 5.75 14.34 13.19
C GLN A 103 6.31 13.00 13.63
N VAL A 104 5.72 11.89 13.16
CA VAL A 104 6.21 10.53 13.47
C VAL A 104 7.57 10.30 12.83
N HIS A 105 7.72 10.68 11.57
CA HIS A 105 8.99 10.55 10.84
C HIS A 105 10.11 11.30 11.55
N ARG A 106 9.90 12.60 11.82
CA ARG A 106 10.88 13.42 12.51
C ARG A 106 11.28 12.83 13.87
N ARG A 107 10.30 12.45 14.70
CA ARG A 107 10.60 11.85 15.99
C ARG A 107 11.48 10.60 15.85
N ARG A 108 11.21 9.74 14.88
CA ARG A 108 12.01 8.53 14.66
C ARG A 108 13.42 8.82 14.18
N VAL A 109 13.61 9.87 13.39
CA VAL A 109 14.93 10.36 13.02
C VAL A 109 15.66 10.89 14.25
N ASP A 110 14.99 11.71 15.05
CA ASP A 110 15.56 12.30 16.28
C ASP A 110 15.95 11.24 17.31
N ASP A 111 15.06 10.28 17.61
CA ASP A 111 15.34 9.15 18.52
C ASP A 111 16.61 8.40 18.09
N LYS A 112 16.81 8.24 16.79
CA LYS A 112 17.98 7.57 16.26
C LYS A 112 19.24 8.40 16.34
N MET A 113 19.15 9.68 16.04
CA MET A 113 20.26 10.64 16.18
C MET A 113 20.69 10.76 17.64
N GLU A 114 19.75 10.84 18.57
CA GLU A 114 20.03 10.87 20.00
C GLU A 114 20.72 9.59 20.47
N TYR A 115 20.24 8.41 19.98
CA TYR A 115 20.87 7.14 20.31
C TYR A 115 22.31 7.03 19.79
N LEU A 116 22.58 7.50 18.56
CA LEU A 116 23.89 7.34 17.91
C LEU A 116 24.88 8.43 18.28
N PHE A 117 24.42 9.65 18.48
CA PHE A 117 25.27 10.84 18.61
C PHE A 117 25.05 11.64 19.89
N GLY A 118 23.95 11.41 20.61
CA GLY A 118 23.59 12.16 21.80
C GLY A 118 22.97 13.54 21.53
N PHE A 119 22.50 13.80 20.28
CA PHE A 119 21.80 15.04 19.90
C PHE A 119 20.74 14.75 18.81
N ASN A 120 19.76 15.64 18.66
CA ASN A 120 18.68 15.53 17.70
C ASN A 120 18.90 16.43 16.47
N SER A 121 17.93 16.44 15.54
CA SER A 121 18.00 17.23 14.29
C SER A 121 17.98 18.74 14.53
N ASP A 122 17.31 19.24 15.55
CA ASP A 122 17.29 20.66 15.89
C ASP A 122 18.64 21.12 16.43
N GLU A 123 19.26 20.31 17.28
CA GLU A 123 20.60 20.56 17.81
C GLU A 123 21.67 20.49 16.71
N LEU A 124 21.53 19.53 15.78
CA LEU A 124 22.39 19.48 14.60
C LEU A 124 22.30 20.77 13.77
N ASN A 125 21.08 21.26 13.52
CA ASN A 125 20.85 22.49 12.76
C ASN A 125 21.39 23.72 13.52
N ALA A 126 21.31 23.74 14.85
CA ALA A 126 21.88 24.77 15.69
C ALA A 126 23.43 24.71 15.77
N GLY A 127 24.01 23.58 15.36
CA GLY A 127 25.45 23.32 15.49
C GLY A 127 25.91 23.08 16.93
N THR A 128 24.98 22.94 17.88
CA THR A 128 25.26 22.76 19.30
C THR A 128 24.35 21.69 19.89
N PHE A 129 24.80 20.98 20.90
CA PHE A 129 24.00 20.05 21.67
C PHE A 129 24.05 20.36 23.16
N THR A 130 23.01 19.99 23.89
CA THR A 130 22.89 20.29 25.32
C THR A 130 22.80 18.98 26.12
N ASN A 131 23.63 18.86 27.14
CA ASN A 131 23.59 17.76 28.12
C ASN A 131 23.56 18.30 29.58
N CYS A 132 23.65 17.41 30.55
CA CYS A 132 23.65 17.77 31.96
C CYS A 132 24.80 18.68 32.39
N GLN A 133 25.86 18.81 31.57
CA GLN A 133 27.03 19.64 31.85
C GLN A 133 26.99 21.02 31.18
N GLY A 134 26.04 21.23 30.25
CA GLY A 134 25.86 22.49 29.50
C GLY A 134 25.67 22.31 28.01
N THR A 135 25.81 23.45 27.29
CA THR A 135 25.68 23.48 25.81
C THR A 135 27.07 23.51 25.19
N PHE A 136 27.29 22.61 24.23
CA PHE A 136 28.58 22.38 23.58
C PHE A 136 28.43 22.45 22.05
N PRO A 137 29.42 22.95 21.30
CA PRO A 137 29.39 22.92 19.86
C PRO A 137 29.63 21.49 19.33
N ILE A 138 28.95 21.14 18.26
CA ILE A 138 29.20 19.89 17.50
C ILE A 138 30.43 20.12 16.65
N GLN A 139 31.60 19.68 17.11
CA GLN A 139 32.89 20.03 16.49
C GLN A 139 33.34 19.08 15.39
N ARG A 140 32.93 17.77 15.43
CA ARG A 140 33.43 16.76 14.51
C ARG A 140 32.66 16.78 13.21
N GLU A 141 33.28 17.23 12.11
CA GLU A 141 32.68 17.27 10.78
C GLU A 141 32.24 15.90 10.27
N GLU A 142 32.95 14.82 10.62
CA GLU A 142 32.54 13.46 10.30
C GLU A 142 31.18 13.08 10.95
N VAL A 143 31.00 13.49 12.22
CA VAL A 143 29.74 13.25 12.94
C VAL A 143 28.61 14.05 12.32
N LYS A 144 28.84 15.32 11.97
CA LYS A 144 27.85 16.17 11.26
C LYS A 144 27.46 15.58 9.93
N SER A 145 28.47 15.19 9.13
CA SER A 145 28.22 14.58 7.81
C SER A 145 27.41 13.30 7.91
N ARG A 146 27.73 12.45 8.89
CA ARG A 146 26.99 11.22 9.12
C ARG A 146 25.58 11.49 9.63
N ALA A 147 25.40 12.43 10.54
CA ALA A 147 24.09 12.85 11.04
C ALA A 147 23.21 13.41 9.92
N LEU A 148 23.75 14.24 9.03
CA LEU A 148 23.05 14.74 7.85
C LEU A 148 22.59 13.60 6.92
N LYS A 149 23.42 12.57 6.70
CA LYS A 149 23.02 11.40 5.91
C LYS A 149 21.83 10.66 6.54
N ILE A 150 21.76 10.59 7.88
CA ILE A 150 20.60 10.01 8.57
C ILE A 150 19.36 10.86 8.36
N VAL A 151 19.46 12.17 8.52
CA VAL A 151 18.34 13.11 8.30
C VAL A 151 17.81 13.01 6.87
N HIS A 152 18.70 12.83 5.89
CA HIS A 152 18.33 12.66 4.47
C HIS A 152 17.98 11.22 4.07
N GLY A 153 18.05 10.26 4.99
CA GLY A 153 17.75 8.85 4.69
C GLY A 153 18.79 8.15 3.81
N GLU A 154 19.98 8.74 3.68
CA GLU A 154 21.06 8.25 2.78
C GLU A 154 22.01 7.23 3.45
N GLU A 155 21.96 7.09 4.78
CA GLU A 155 22.85 6.17 5.48
C GLU A 155 22.36 4.72 5.38
N ASP A 156 23.13 3.88 4.69
CA ASP A 156 22.94 2.42 4.66
C ASP A 156 23.88 1.75 5.67
N THR A 157 23.32 0.98 6.59
CA THR A 157 24.10 0.23 7.60
C THR A 157 24.51 -1.17 7.15
N GLY A 158 24.25 -1.53 5.88
CA GLY A 158 24.38 -2.92 5.40
C GLY A 158 23.23 -3.84 5.81
N TYR A 159 22.34 -3.37 6.67
CA TYR A 159 21.09 -4.03 7.09
C TYR A 159 19.83 -3.34 6.51
N GLY A 160 20.01 -2.46 5.55
CA GLY A 160 19.01 -1.59 4.97
C GLY A 160 19.06 -0.16 5.53
N PRO A 161 18.34 0.77 4.91
CA PRO A 161 18.33 2.17 5.32
C PRO A 161 17.90 2.29 6.76
N LEU A 162 18.58 3.16 7.49
CA LEU A 162 18.29 3.43 8.91
C LEU A 162 16.86 3.97 9.12
N THR A 163 16.36 4.73 8.18
CA THR A 163 14.96 5.11 8.07
C THR A 163 14.37 4.40 6.87
N PRO A 164 13.41 3.48 7.05
CA PRO A 164 12.77 2.84 5.92
C PRO A 164 12.12 3.90 5.02
N PRO A 165 12.19 3.75 3.69
CA PRO A 165 11.48 4.63 2.79
C PRO A 165 10.00 4.60 3.16
N VAL A 166 9.42 5.78 3.35
CA VAL A 166 8.07 5.91 3.84
C VAL A 166 7.19 6.31 2.69
N GLU A 167 6.36 5.38 2.28
CA GLU A 167 5.36 5.58 1.24
C GLU A 167 3.99 5.18 1.79
N ALA A 168 2.97 6.00 1.50
CA ALA A 168 1.60 5.69 1.88
C ALA A 168 0.61 6.23 0.84
N CYS A 169 -0.54 5.55 0.73
CA CYS A 169 -1.72 6.04 0.06
C CYS A 169 -2.74 6.50 1.09
N LEU A 170 -3.44 7.57 0.77
CA LEU A 170 -4.61 8.03 1.49
C LEU A 170 -5.76 8.09 0.50
N ILE A 171 -6.87 7.46 0.80
CA ILE A 171 -8.12 7.65 0.06
C ILE A 171 -9.15 8.30 0.96
N GLY A 172 -10.03 9.08 0.38
CA GLY A 172 -11.10 9.73 1.12
C GLY A 172 -12.26 10.13 0.25
N ILE A 173 -13.35 10.47 0.90
CA ILE A 173 -14.53 11.05 0.26
C ILE A 173 -15.01 12.24 1.06
N ASP A 174 -15.54 13.23 0.35
CA ASP A 174 -16.27 14.36 0.93
C ASP A 174 -17.48 14.74 0.07
N ARG A 175 -18.34 15.60 0.62
CA ARG A 175 -19.58 16.03 -0.03
C ARG A 175 -19.36 16.94 -1.26
N HIS A 176 -18.19 17.58 -1.38
CA HIS A 176 -17.92 18.57 -2.41
C HIS A 176 -17.27 17.97 -3.65
N TYR A 177 -16.22 17.18 -3.44
CA TYR A 177 -15.38 16.67 -4.53
C TYR A 177 -15.60 15.18 -4.81
N GLY A 178 -16.32 14.51 -3.89
CA GLY A 178 -16.52 13.08 -3.96
C GLY A 178 -15.25 12.33 -3.55
N PHE A 179 -14.98 11.20 -4.20
CA PHE A 179 -13.83 10.37 -3.90
C PHE A 179 -12.52 11.01 -4.38
N SER A 180 -11.52 11.00 -3.51
CA SER A 180 -10.18 11.50 -3.77
C SER A 180 -9.13 10.48 -3.29
N ALA A 181 -8.05 10.35 -4.03
CA ALA A 181 -6.89 9.57 -3.63
C ALA A 181 -5.65 10.45 -3.62
N PHE A 182 -4.77 10.22 -2.65
CA PHE A 182 -3.55 10.97 -2.45
C PHE A 182 -2.40 10.01 -2.19
N CYS A 183 -1.23 10.41 -2.65
CA CYS A 183 0.03 9.75 -2.38
C CYS A 183 0.85 10.58 -1.40
N LEU A 184 1.38 9.92 -0.37
CA LEU A 184 2.35 10.48 0.55
C LEU A 184 3.68 9.79 0.29
N LYS A 185 4.64 10.52 -0.26
CA LYS A 185 5.97 10.01 -0.56
C LYS A 185 7.01 10.98 -0.03
N GLU A 186 8.05 10.42 0.53
CA GLU A 186 9.26 11.16 0.81
C GLU A 186 10.11 11.25 -0.45
N LYS A 187 10.52 12.47 -0.78
CA LYS A 187 11.48 12.74 -1.82
C LYS A 187 12.45 13.81 -1.33
N ASP A 188 13.73 13.50 -1.35
CA ASP A 188 14.81 14.41 -0.97
C ASP A 188 14.62 15.01 0.45
N GLY A 189 14.16 14.17 1.42
CA GLY A 189 13.89 14.59 2.80
C GLY A 189 12.59 15.39 2.97
N VAL A 190 11.81 15.57 1.91
CA VAL A 190 10.53 16.29 1.95
C VAL A 190 9.39 15.30 1.71
N LEU A 191 8.47 15.25 2.67
CA LEU A 191 7.23 14.49 2.52
C LEU A 191 6.24 15.26 1.64
N GLY A 192 6.00 14.75 0.44
CA GLY A 192 5.03 15.30 -0.50
C GLY A 192 3.63 14.74 -0.28
N PHE A 193 2.63 15.53 -0.64
CA PHE A 193 1.22 15.15 -0.68
C PHE A 193 0.65 15.49 -2.06
N GLN A 194 0.26 14.47 -2.81
CA GLN A 194 -0.16 14.64 -4.20
C GLN A 194 -1.45 13.90 -4.47
N SER A 195 -2.40 14.58 -5.11
CA SER A 195 -3.63 13.95 -5.62
C SER A 195 -3.35 13.05 -6.81
N CYS A 196 -4.00 11.89 -6.87
CA CYS A 196 -3.84 10.92 -7.93
C CYS A 196 -5.17 10.21 -8.27
N TRP A 197 -5.25 9.59 -9.45
CA TRP A 197 -6.38 8.73 -9.83
C TRP A 197 -6.19 7.30 -9.36
N PHE A 198 -4.98 6.86 -9.37
CA PHE A 198 -4.52 5.60 -8.81
C PHE A 198 -3.10 5.78 -8.30
N GLU A 199 -2.73 4.95 -7.36
CA GLU A 199 -1.34 4.85 -6.91
C GLU A 199 -1.07 3.40 -6.53
N SER A 200 0.16 2.98 -6.79
CA SER A 200 0.65 1.68 -6.38
C SER A 200 2.03 1.82 -5.77
N LEU A 201 2.19 1.35 -4.55
CA LEU A 201 3.38 1.49 -3.72
C LEU A 201 3.92 0.12 -3.34
N GLY A 202 5.19 0.08 -3.01
CA GLY A 202 5.86 -1.14 -2.55
C GLY A 202 6.52 -1.95 -3.66
N GLN A 203 6.92 -3.15 -3.30
CA GLN A 203 7.55 -4.08 -4.23
C GLN A 203 6.49 -4.67 -5.17
N GLY A 204 6.70 -4.57 -6.48
CA GLY A 204 5.71 -5.01 -7.46
C GLY A 204 4.75 -3.94 -7.96
N ARG A 205 4.91 -2.70 -7.50
CA ARG A 205 4.07 -1.55 -7.86
C ARG A 205 3.90 -1.31 -9.36
N GLN A 206 4.84 -1.75 -10.18
CA GLN A 206 4.80 -1.50 -11.62
C GLN A 206 3.66 -2.24 -12.33
N GLY A 207 3.37 -3.47 -11.93
CA GLY A 207 2.30 -4.27 -12.54
C GLY A 207 0.93 -3.60 -12.45
N PRO A 208 0.41 -3.32 -11.25
CA PRO A 208 -0.86 -2.60 -11.07
C PRO A 208 -0.87 -1.23 -11.73
N ALA A 209 0.21 -0.45 -11.61
CA ALA A 209 0.28 0.88 -12.20
C ALA A 209 0.15 0.85 -13.73
N ILE A 210 0.84 -0.07 -14.42
CA ILE A 210 0.74 -0.24 -15.87
C ILE A 210 -0.68 -0.67 -16.27
N ARG A 211 -1.28 -1.57 -15.50
CA ARG A 211 -2.65 -2.07 -15.77
C ARG A 211 -3.67 -0.95 -15.67
N PHE A 212 -3.63 -0.15 -14.62
CA PHE A 212 -4.53 0.98 -14.44
C PHE A 212 -4.30 2.06 -15.48
N ALA A 213 -3.07 2.36 -15.83
CA ALA A 213 -2.76 3.30 -16.90
C ALA A 213 -3.37 2.84 -18.24
N LYS A 214 -3.29 1.54 -18.58
CA LYS A 214 -3.93 0.98 -19.77
C LYS A 214 -5.45 1.09 -19.71
N LEU A 215 -6.06 0.74 -18.59
CA LEU A 215 -7.51 0.85 -18.38
C LEU A 215 -8.01 2.30 -18.51
N LEU A 216 -7.31 3.25 -17.92
CA LEU A 216 -7.63 4.65 -18.02
C LEU A 216 -7.50 5.14 -19.46
N ASN A 217 -6.43 4.81 -20.17
CA ASN A 217 -6.22 5.19 -21.55
C ASN A 217 -7.29 4.63 -22.49
N GLN A 218 -7.65 3.36 -22.36
CA GLN A 218 -8.71 2.74 -23.16
C GLN A 218 -10.06 3.44 -22.96
N ARG A 219 -10.37 3.87 -21.72
CA ARG A 219 -11.65 4.50 -21.42
C ARG A 219 -11.68 6.01 -21.63
N PHE A 220 -10.56 6.70 -21.61
CA PHE A 220 -10.48 8.09 -22.06
C PHE A 220 -10.82 8.24 -23.55
N LEU A 221 -10.63 7.19 -24.34
CA LEU A 221 -11.03 7.17 -25.74
C LEU A 221 -12.55 6.93 -25.89
N ASP A 222 -13.15 6.10 -25.02
CA ASP A 222 -14.54 5.65 -25.19
C ASP A 222 -15.59 6.52 -24.48
N SER A 223 -15.28 7.08 -23.31
CA SER A 223 -16.19 8.00 -22.62
C SER A 223 -15.50 8.86 -21.57
N ARG A 224 -15.32 10.10 -21.89
CA ARG A 224 -14.60 11.10 -21.05
C ARG A 224 -15.18 11.37 -19.65
N ARG A 225 -16.25 10.72 -19.19
CA ARG A 225 -16.98 11.10 -17.98
C ARG A 225 -17.53 9.97 -17.12
N GLN A 226 -17.61 8.75 -17.60
CA GLN A 226 -18.15 7.64 -16.82
C GLN A 226 -16.99 6.77 -16.29
N GLY A 227 -16.89 6.64 -14.97
CA GLY A 227 -15.96 5.73 -14.33
C GLY A 227 -16.16 4.27 -14.74
N ILE A 228 -15.34 3.40 -14.22
CA ILE A 228 -15.38 1.95 -14.53
C ILE A 228 -16.63 1.30 -13.95
N GLY A 229 -17.29 1.95 -13.00
CA GLY A 229 -18.31 1.36 -12.13
C GLY A 229 -17.67 0.63 -10.95
N ARG A 230 -18.40 0.59 -9.83
CA ARG A 230 -17.91 0.02 -8.57
C ARG A 230 -17.48 -1.44 -8.72
N ASP A 231 -18.35 -2.29 -9.20
CA ASP A 231 -18.16 -3.75 -9.21
C ASP A 231 -17.02 -4.19 -10.14
N ARG A 232 -16.96 -3.61 -11.33
CA ARG A 232 -15.84 -3.82 -12.24
C ARG A 232 -14.54 -3.22 -11.70
N GLY A 233 -14.61 -2.09 -11.02
CA GLY A 233 -13.47 -1.44 -10.40
C GLY A 233 -12.84 -2.31 -9.31
N VAL A 234 -13.66 -2.90 -8.46
CA VAL A 234 -13.24 -3.86 -7.43
C VAL A 234 -12.56 -5.08 -8.07
N PHE A 235 -13.18 -5.66 -9.10
CA PHE A 235 -12.58 -6.78 -9.82
C PHE A 235 -11.20 -6.44 -10.37
N TYR A 236 -11.06 -5.30 -11.07
CA TYR A 236 -9.77 -4.89 -11.65
C TYR A 236 -8.70 -4.59 -10.59
N LEU A 237 -9.09 -4.02 -9.45
CA LEU A 237 -8.15 -3.75 -8.37
C LEU A 237 -7.58 -5.04 -7.78
N LEU A 238 -8.45 -6.01 -7.51
CA LEU A 238 -8.05 -7.32 -6.99
C LEU A 238 -7.27 -8.15 -8.01
N ASP A 239 -7.65 -8.10 -9.27
CA ASP A 239 -6.92 -8.76 -10.35
C ASP A 239 -5.50 -8.20 -10.49
N ALA A 240 -5.35 -6.88 -10.43
CA ALA A 240 -4.04 -6.23 -10.53
C ALA A 240 -3.12 -6.56 -9.33
N ILE A 241 -3.64 -6.54 -8.10
CA ILE A 241 -2.82 -6.85 -6.93
C ILE A 241 -2.50 -8.35 -6.85
N SER A 242 -3.44 -9.22 -7.20
CA SER A 242 -3.22 -10.67 -7.24
C SER A 242 -2.16 -11.06 -8.28
N GLU A 243 -2.15 -10.42 -9.46
CA GLU A 243 -1.11 -10.64 -10.45
C GLU A 243 0.28 -10.18 -9.96
N ALA A 244 0.33 -9.03 -9.29
CA ALA A 244 1.57 -8.55 -8.72
C ALA A 244 2.11 -9.50 -7.63
N MET A 245 1.23 -10.05 -6.79
CA MET A 245 1.59 -11.05 -5.78
C MET A 245 2.13 -12.35 -6.42
N ASP A 246 1.48 -12.85 -7.47
CA ASP A 246 1.91 -14.05 -8.19
C ASP A 246 3.27 -13.85 -8.88
N HIS A 247 3.53 -12.66 -9.44
CA HIS A 247 4.77 -12.33 -10.16
C HIS A 247 6.00 -12.19 -9.25
N TYR A 248 5.80 -11.67 -8.04
CA TYR A 248 6.92 -11.41 -7.13
C TYR A 248 7.16 -12.56 -6.13
N GLY A 249 6.56 -13.74 -6.38
CA GLY A 249 6.78 -14.93 -5.57
C GLY A 249 6.28 -14.79 -4.12
N GLN A 250 5.43 -13.82 -3.88
CA GLN A 250 4.72 -13.68 -2.63
C GLN A 250 3.55 -14.65 -2.64
N ASP A 251 3.89 -15.86 -2.33
CA ASP A 251 3.03 -17.00 -2.41
C ASP A 251 1.80 -16.89 -1.49
N GLY A 252 0.67 -16.42 -2.04
CA GLY A 252 -0.65 -16.58 -1.46
C GLY A 252 -0.88 -15.79 -0.19
N GLY A 253 -0.36 -14.58 -0.13
CA GLY A 253 -0.71 -13.63 0.91
C GLY A 253 -2.21 -13.34 0.90
N PHE A 254 -2.75 -13.07 2.08
CA PHE A 254 -4.09 -12.53 2.21
C PHE A 254 -4.09 -11.09 1.72
N VAL A 255 -5.18 -10.68 1.11
CA VAL A 255 -5.42 -9.27 0.80
C VAL A 255 -6.41 -8.70 1.79
N ARG A 256 -6.33 -7.39 2.01
CA ARG A 256 -7.37 -6.60 2.66
C ARG A 256 -7.71 -5.43 1.77
N MET A 257 -8.97 -5.13 1.64
CA MET A 257 -9.44 -4.03 0.81
C MET A 257 -10.45 -3.19 1.57
N MET A 258 -10.29 -1.88 1.49
CA MET A 258 -11.29 -0.95 1.98
C MET A 258 -11.88 -0.18 0.81
N ILE A 259 -13.21 -0.22 0.68
CA ILE A 259 -13.97 0.46 -0.36
C ILE A 259 -14.67 1.65 0.29
N ILE A 260 -14.55 2.81 -0.32
CA ILE A 260 -15.35 3.98 0.02
C ILE A 260 -16.38 4.19 -1.10
N ASP A 261 -17.65 4.17 -0.73
CA ASP A 261 -18.79 4.35 -1.64
C ASP A 261 -19.69 5.50 -1.16
N GLY A 262 -19.55 6.65 -1.82
CA GLY A 262 -20.34 7.85 -1.49
C GLY A 262 -21.78 7.77 -1.92
N ASP A 263 -22.12 6.84 -2.80
CA ASP A 263 -23.49 6.60 -3.28
C ASP A 263 -24.23 5.58 -2.39
N ALA A 264 -23.60 5.08 -1.31
CA ALA A 264 -24.22 4.18 -0.35
C ALA A 264 -25.42 4.85 0.35
N GLU A 265 -26.49 4.09 0.54
CA GLU A 265 -27.75 4.59 1.15
C GLU A 265 -27.57 5.08 2.58
N SER A 266 -26.70 4.41 3.36
CA SER A 266 -26.41 4.80 4.74
C SER A 266 -24.96 5.25 4.91
N ALA A 267 -24.73 6.11 5.90
CA ALA A 267 -23.38 6.55 6.25
C ALA A 267 -22.49 5.39 6.75
N THR A 268 -23.10 4.41 7.44
CA THR A 268 -22.41 3.21 7.93
C THR A 268 -21.98 2.28 6.80
N ASP A 269 -22.69 2.35 5.66
CA ASP A 269 -22.40 1.52 4.50
C ASP A 269 -21.39 2.15 3.57
N ARG A 270 -21.01 3.39 3.83
CA ARG A 270 -20.07 4.14 3.00
C ARG A 270 -18.65 3.56 3.01
N LEU A 271 -18.20 3.06 4.15
CA LEU A 271 -16.91 2.40 4.28
C LEU A 271 -17.09 0.90 4.44
N ARG A 272 -16.52 0.12 3.51
CA ARG A 272 -16.51 -1.34 3.53
C ARG A 272 -15.11 -1.86 3.76
N ASP A 273 -14.95 -2.71 4.75
CA ASP A 273 -13.70 -3.41 5.07
C ASP A 273 -13.83 -4.88 4.65
N ILE A 274 -13.22 -5.24 3.54
CA ILE A 274 -13.21 -6.60 2.99
C ILE A 274 -11.93 -7.28 3.43
N ARG A 275 -12.07 -8.26 4.28
CA ARG A 275 -10.96 -8.99 4.93
C ARG A 275 -11.31 -10.45 5.13
N ASP A 276 -10.34 -11.22 5.62
CA ASP A 276 -10.49 -12.63 6.01
C ASP A 276 -11.07 -13.51 4.88
N ASN A 277 -12.11 -14.27 5.15
CA ASN A 277 -12.70 -15.19 4.20
C ASN A 277 -13.29 -14.52 2.96
N ALA A 278 -13.91 -13.34 3.12
CA ALA A 278 -14.45 -12.60 1.98
C ALA A 278 -13.33 -12.16 1.02
N ALA A 279 -12.24 -11.62 1.56
CA ALA A 279 -11.09 -11.22 0.75
C ALA A 279 -10.39 -12.42 0.09
N ARG A 280 -10.26 -13.54 0.82
CA ARG A 280 -9.74 -14.80 0.28
C ARG A 280 -10.57 -15.25 -0.92
N LEU A 281 -11.88 -15.34 -0.76
CA LEU A 281 -12.78 -15.79 -1.81
C LEU A 281 -12.75 -14.85 -3.02
N CYS A 282 -12.65 -13.54 -2.83
CA CYS A 282 -12.45 -12.59 -3.93
C CYS A 282 -11.18 -12.90 -4.75
N VAL A 283 -10.06 -13.21 -4.10
CA VAL A 283 -8.81 -13.57 -4.78
C VAL A 283 -8.95 -14.91 -5.52
N GLU A 284 -9.63 -15.90 -4.93
CA GLU A 284 -9.88 -17.19 -5.57
C GLU A 284 -10.75 -17.04 -6.82
N ILE A 285 -11.80 -16.22 -6.78
CA ILE A 285 -12.65 -15.87 -7.93
C ILE A 285 -11.83 -15.21 -9.04
N VAL A 286 -10.97 -14.25 -8.70
CA VAL A 286 -10.07 -13.60 -9.68
C VAL A 286 -9.14 -14.63 -10.33
N LYS A 287 -8.54 -15.53 -9.53
CA LYS A 287 -7.64 -16.57 -10.03
C LYS A 287 -8.38 -17.55 -10.96
N ALA A 288 -9.59 -17.97 -10.58
CA ALA A 288 -10.42 -18.82 -11.44
C ALA A 288 -10.73 -18.16 -12.78
N GLN A 289 -11.15 -16.91 -12.76
CA GLN A 289 -11.45 -16.16 -13.99
C GLN A 289 -10.21 -15.98 -14.87
N ARG A 290 -9.05 -15.67 -14.29
CA ARG A 290 -7.78 -15.49 -15.01
C ARG A 290 -7.31 -16.78 -15.69
N ASN A 291 -7.66 -17.93 -15.13
CA ASN A 291 -7.33 -19.24 -15.67
C ASN A 291 -8.47 -19.86 -16.51
N GLU A 292 -9.42 -19.02 -16.95
CA GLU A 292 -10.53 -19.43 -17.80
C GLU A 292 -11.41 -20.58 -17.22
N LEU A 293 -11.47 -20.64 -15.87
CA LEU A 293 -12.33 -21.58 -15.14
C LEU A 293 -13.68 -20.98 -14.77
N LEU A 294 -13.82 -19.67 -14.95
CA LEU A 294 -15.01 -18.90 -14.63
C LEU A 294 -15.13 -17.74 -15.60
N ASP A 295 -16.31 -17.53 -16.14
CA ASP A 295 -16.54 -16.36 -16.99
C ASP A 295 -16.49 -15.06 -16.18
N ARG A 296 -16.22 -13.95 -16.90
CA ARG A 296 -15.98 -12.67 -16.26
C ARG A 296 -17.23 -12.05 -15.64
N GLU A 297 -18.39 -12.23 -16.26
CA GLU A 297 -19.62 -11.63 -15.75
C GLU A 297 -20.01 -12.30 -14.45
N THR A 298 -19.97 -13.62 -14.40
CA THR A 298 -20.18 -14.40 -13.17
C THR A 298 -19.16 -14.03 -12.08
N ALA A 299 -17.88 -13.84 -12.43
CA ALA A 299 -16.86 -13.40 -11.47
C ALA A 299 -17.20 -12.03 -10.86
N VAL A 300 -17.61 -11.07 -11.69
CA VAL A 300 -18.01 -9.73 -11.21
C VAL A 300 -19.25 -9.80 -10.32
N ASP A 301 -20.25 -10.60 -10.68
CA ASP A 301 -21.48 -10.77 -9.89
C ASP A 301 -21.21 -11.37 -8.50
N LEU A 302 -20.38 -12.43 -8.45
CA LEU A 302 -19.97 -13.05 -7.18
C LEU A 302 -19.20 -12.05 -6.30
N MET A 303 -18.32 -11.25 -6.88
CA MET A 303 -17.58 -10.24 -6.14
C MET A 303 -18.47 -9.08 -5.67
N THR A 304 -19.47 -8.71 -6.45
CA THR A 304 -20.48 -7.74 -6.06
C THR A 304 -21.19 -8.19 -4.80
N ASP A 305 -21.62 -9.45 -4.76
CA ASP A 305 -22.28 -10.02 -3.58
C ASP A 305 -21.34 -10.09 -2.36
N LEU A 306 -20.05 -10.42 -2.53
CA LEU A 306 -19.06 -10.43 -1.43
C LEU A 306 -18.75 -9.05 -0.86
N THR A 307 -18.94 -8.00 -1.65
CA THR A 307 -18.63 -6.62 -1.25
C THR A 307 -19.84 -5.82 -0.82
N ARG A 308 -21.04 -6.44 -0.74
CA ARG A 308 -22.25 -5.86 -0.16
C ARG A 308 -22.16 -5.73 1.36
N PRO A 309 -23.03 -4.93 1.99
CA PRO A 309 -23.28 -5.02 3.42
C PRO A 309 -23.68 -6.45 3.81
N GLU A 310 -23.04 -6.99 4.88
CA GLU A 310 -23.39 -8.30 5.43
C GLU A 310 -23.48 -9.42 4.38
N PRO A 311 -22.35 -9.74 3.67
CA PRO A 311 -22.36 -10.75 2.63
C PRO A 311 -22.60 -12.14 3.23
N ASP A 312 -23.45 -12.94 2.61
CA ASP A 312 -23.54 -14.38 2.89
C ASP A 312 -22.39 -15.08 2.17
N ILE A 313 -21.24 -15.18 2.85
CA ILE A 313 -20.01 -15.74 2.29
C ILE A 313 -20.20 -17.19 1.89
N ASP A 314 -20.90 -17.99 2.69
CA ASP A 314 -21.10 -19.43 2.44
C ASP A 314 -21.98 -19.65 1.20
N ALA A 315 -23.02 -18.83 1.02
CA ALA A 315 -23.87 -18.87 -0.16
C ALA A 315 -23.08 -18.47 -1.42
N VAL A 316 -22.24 -17.43 -1.34
CA VAL A 316 -21.40 -17.02 -2.48
C VAL A 316 -20.35 -18.05 -2.79
N GLU A 317 -19.68 -18.64 -1.79
CA GLU A 317 -18.70 -19.72 -1.97
C GLU A 317 -19.36 -20.94 -2.65
N SER A 318 -20.56 -21.33 -2.24
CA SER A 318 -21.31 -22.42 -2.85
C SER A 318 -21.67 -22.14 -4.31
N ARG A 319 -22.05 -20.89 -4.65
CA ARG A 319 -22.31 -20.46 -6.02
C ARG A 319 -21.04 -20.48 -6.86
N PHE A 320 -19.92 -20.00 -6.31
CA PHE A 320 -18.62 -19.99 -6.97
C PHE A 320 -18.19 -21.40 -7.37
N PHE A 321 -18.21 -22.38 -6.45
CA PHE A 321 -17.82 -23.76 -6.77
C PHE A 321 -18.77 -24.45 -7.76
N LYS A 322 -20.05 -24.05 -7.83
CA LYS A 322 -21.00 -24.54 -8.82
C LYS A 322 -20.80 -23.91 -10.20
N ALA A 323 -20.33 -22.68 -10.25
CA ALA A 323 -20.14 -21.93 -11.49
C ALA A 323 -18.80 -22.24 -12.18
N VAL A 324 -17.86 -22.87 -11.48
CA VAL A 324 -16.55 -23.23 -12.05
C VAL A 324 -16.68 -24.44 -12.98
N ASP A 325 -16.17 -24.30 -14.21
CA ASP A 325 -16.25 -25.34 -15.24
C ASP A 325 -15.47 -26.61 -14.88
N ASP A 326 -14.32 -26.47 -14.20
CA ASP A 326 -13.48 -27.60 -13.78
C ASP A 326 -13.04 -27.45 -12.31
N PRO A 327 -13.81 -28.00 -11.35
CA PRO A 327 -13.46 -27.96 -9.93
C PRO A 327 -12.14 -28.65 -9.57
N MET A 328 -11.73 -29.68 -10.32
CA MET A 328 -10.46 -30.36 -10.10
C MET A 328 -9.28 -29.48 -10.50
N ARG A 329 -9.37 -28.80 -11.62
CA ARG A 329 -8.39 -27.83 -12.07
C ARG A 329 -8.32 -26.64 -11.13
N LEU A 330 -9.47 -26.13 -10.66
CA LEU A 330 -9.53 -25.10 -9.62
C LEU A 330 -8.81 -25.56 -8.35
N GLY A 331 -9.09 -26.77 -7.86
CA GLY A 331 -8.42 -27.31 -6.68
C GLY A 331 -6.90 -27.40 -6.82
N LYS A 332 -6.40 -27.75 -7.99
CA LYS A 332 -4.95 -27.71 -8.30
C LYS A 332 -4.42 -26.29 -8.29
N LEU A 333 -5.11 -25.34 -8.95
CA LEU A 333 -4.73 -23.92 -8.99
C LEU A 333 -4.63 -23.32 -7.59
N LEU A 334 -5.64 -23.54 -6.75
CA LEU A 334 -5.69 -22.98 -5.39
C LEU A 334 -4.64 -23.62 -4.46
N ARG A 335 -4.29 -24.89 -4.72
CA ARG A 335 -3.22 -25.61 -4.01
C ARG A 335 -1.83 -25.39 -4.62
N ARG A 336 -1.73 -24.57 -5.67
CA ARG A 336 -0.49 -24.22 -6.38
C ARG A 336 0.21 -25.38 -7.09
N TYR A 337 -0.53 -26.36 -7.54
CA TYR A 337 0.02 -27.31 -8.49
C TYR A 337 0.13 -26.66 -9.88
N LYS A 338 1.24 -26.92 -10.60
CA LYS A 338 1.33 -26.59 -12.02
C LYS A 338 0.14 -27.16 -12.76
N ILE A 339 -0.63 -26.29 -13.45
CA ILE A 339 -1.69 -26.73 -14.35
C ILE A 339 -0.98 -27.01 -15.66
N GLU A 340 -0.93 -28.27 -16.07
CA GLU A 340 -0.49 -28.64 -17.41
C GLU A 340 -1.55 -28.17 -18.40
N GLU A 341 -1.22 -27.20 -19.23
CA GLU A 341 -2.07 -26.81 -20.35
C GLU A 341 -2.05 -27.92 -21.41
N PRO A 342 -3.21 -28.50 -21.75
CA PRO A 342 -3.24 -29.51 -22.81
C PRO A 342 -2.88 -28.85 -24.14
N GLY A 343 -1.71 -29.15 -24.67
CA GLY A 343 -1.37 -28.85 -26.06
C GLY A 343 -0.46 -27.66 -26.35
N LEU A 344 0.12 -27.02 -25.36
CA LEU A 344 1.26 -26.14 -25.66
C LEU A 344 2.48 -27.03 -26.00
N PRO A 345 3.15 -26.80 -27.14
CA PRO A 345 4.38 -27.51 -27.46
C PRO A 345 5.39 -27.22 -26.35
N GLU A 346 6.12 -28.25 -25.91
CA GLU A 346 7.21 -28.13 -24.98
C GLU A 346 8.04 -26.90 -25.35
N GLN A 347 8.04 -25.89 -24.53
CA GLN A 347 8.90 -24.72 -24.71
C GLN A 347 10.32 -25.30 -24.75
N GLY A 348 11.01 -25.08 -25.87
CA GLY A 348 12.39 -25.48 -26.02
C GLY A 348 13.23 -25.00 -24.83
N PRO A 349 14.42 -25.55 -24.61
CA PRO A 349 15.21 -25.33 -23.43
C PRO A 349 15.26 -23.83 -23.10
N GLU A 350 14.91 -23.49 -21.85
CA GLU A 350 14.91 -22.11 -21.36
C GLU A 350 16.18 -21.40 -21.84
N PRO A 351 16.07 -20.20 -22.41
CA PRO A 351 17.27 -19.44 -22.76
C PRO A 351 18.08 -19.31 -21.45
N ARG A 352 19.26 -19.87 -21.44
CA ARG A 352 20.20 -19.75 -20.32
C ARG A 352 20.36 -18.27 -20.03
N LEU A 353 19.66 -17.76 -19.04
CA LEU A 353 19.90 -16.45 -18.49
C LEU A 353 21.37 -16.40 -18.10
N PHE A 354 22.07 -15.52 -18.74
CA PHE A 354 23.46 -15.14 -18.56
C PHE A 354 24.06 -15.65 -17.23
N GLN A 355 24.89 -16.67 -17.30
CA GLN A 355 25.90 -16.87 -16.29
C GLN A 355 26.82 -15.64 -16.38
N ALA A 356 26.75 -14.79 -15.37
CA ALA A 356 27.75 -13.74 -15.18
C ALA A 356 29.11 -14.45 -15.09
N ASP A 357 29.93 -14.27 -16.10
CA ASP A 357 31.32 -14.74 -16.10
C ASP A 357 31.97 -14.23 -14.81
N ALA A 358 32.42 -15.20 -14.01
CA ALA A 358 33.21 -14.92 -12.84
C ALA A 358 34.50 -14.21 -13.33
N VAL A 359 34.58 -12.93 -13.02
CA VAL A 359 35.81 -12.16 -13.20
C VAL A 359 36.90 -12.87 -12.42
N GLN A 360 37.79 -13.58 -13.13
CA GLN A 360 39.02 -14.09 -12.57
C GLN A 360 39.83 -12.90 -12.05
N THR A 361 39.86 -12.71 -10.75
CA THR A 361 40.82 -11.85 -10.09
C THR A 361 42.19 -12.46 -10.30
N GLY A 362 42.94 -11.89 -11.24
CA GLY A 362 44.34 -12.25 -11.50
C GLY A 362 45.17 -12.03 -10.24
N ALA A 363 45.74 -13.12 -9.77
CA ALA A 363 46.77 -13.09 -8.73
C ALA A 363 47.98 -12.27 -9.21
N VAL A 364 48.23 -11.16 -8.56
CA VAL A 364 49.49 -10.42 -8.71
C VAL A 364 50.59 -11.29 -8.09
N ARG A 365 51.48 -11.80 -8.93
CA ARG A 365 52.73 -12.39 -8.48
C ARG A 365 53.64 -11.26 -8.01
N GLU A 366 54.03 -11.30 -6.75
CA GLU A 366 55.19 -10.57 -6.25
C GLU A 366 56.44 -11.12 -6.95
N GLY A 367 57.11 -10.27 -7.70
CA GLY A 367 58.37 -10.51 -8.31
C GLY A 367 59.49 -9.98 -7.42
N ASP A 368 60.45 -10.84 -7.11
CA ASP A 368 61.71 -10.59 -6.42
C ASP A 368 62.44 -9.37 -6.97
N ALA A 369 62.86 -8.50 -6.07
CA ALA A 369 63.86 -7.46 -6.32
C ALA A 369 65.15 -7.91 -5.70
N SER A 370 66.16 -8.15 -6.57
CA SER A 370 67.53 -8.04 -6.24
C SER A 370 68.01 -6.58 -6.38
#